data_870ce826edf3a22fbc5eb44bb86f8f92
#
_entry.id   870ce826edf3a22fbc5eb44bb86f8f92
#
_cell.length_a   1.000
_cell.length_b   1.000
_cell.length_c   1.000
_cell.angle_alpha   90.00
_cell.angle_beta   90.00
_cell.angle_gamma   90.00
#
_symmetry.space_group_name_H-M   'P 1'
#
loop_
_entity.id
_entity.type
_entity.pdbx_description
1 polymer ?
#
loop_
_entity_poly.entity_id
_entity_poly.type
_entity_poly.pdbx_seq_one_letter_code
_entity_poly.pdbx_strand_id
1 'polypeptide(L)'
;MDNNNLVNDLSGILDGLDSSQEQLEKDAFDVINSSDTSLNLVKESISSVEEILKMIDELNEIAEESATRIKELEKLSKDIEQFAGVISSISNRTNILSLNASIEAARAGAVSYTHLT
;
A
#
# COMPACT_ATOMS: atom_id res chain seq x y z
N MET A 1 25.05 -78.12 -26.11
CA MET A 1 23.68 -77.59 -26.10
C MET A 1 23.48 -76.52 -25.03
N ASP A 2 23.95 -76.74 -23.83
CA ASP A 2 23.79 -75.81 -22.71
C ASP A 2 24.60 -74.54 -22.88
N ASN A 3 25.74 -74.59 -23.59
CA ASN A 3 26.59 -73.44 -23.82
C ASN A 3 25.91 -72.37 -24.72
N ASN A 4 25.15 -72.78 -25.72
CA ASN A 4 24.46 -71.87 -26.62
C ASN A 4 23.28 -71.17 -25.90
N ASN A 5 22.56 -71.86 -25.05
CA ASN A 5 21.50 -71.29 -24.24
C ASN A 5 22.08 -70.33 -23.19
N LEU A 6 23.18 -70.70 -22.61
CA LEU A 6 23.86 -69.83 -21.63
C LEU A 6 24.38 -68.55 -22.28
N VAL A 7 24.97 -68.66 -23.47
CA VAL A 7 25.43 -67.51 -24.23
C VAL A 7 24.26 -66.58 -24.62
N ASN A 8 23.17 -67.15 -25.06
CA ASN A 8 21.95 -66.37 -25.40
C ASN A 8 21.36 -65.70 -24.17
N ASP A 9 21.32 -66.38 -23.02
CA ASP A 9 20.82 -65.77 -21.77
C ASP A 9 21.73 -64.66 -21.30
N LEU A 10 23.01 -64.83 -21.37
CA LEU A 10 23.98 -63.79 -21.01
C LEU A 10 23.90 -62.59 -21.96
N SER A 11 23.73 -62.82 -23.24
CA SER A 11 23.55 -61.77 -24.23
C SER A 11 22.28 -60.95 -23.95
N GLY A 12 21.19 -61.61 -23.61
CA GLY A 12 19.95 -60.93 -23.23
C GLY A 12 20.08 -60.10 -21.96
N ILE A 13 20.79 -60.63 -20.96
CA ILE A 13 21.08 -59.87 -19.71
C ILE A 13 21.94 -58.66 -19.98
N LEU A 14 22.97 -58.78 -20.79
CA LEU A 14 23.86 -57.68 -21.16
C LEU A 14 23.07 -56.59 -21.95
N ASP A 15 22.24 -56.99 -22.89
CA ASP A 15 21.37 -56.04 -23.62
C ASP A 15 20.41 -55.32 -22.68
N GLY A 16 19.86 -56.03 -21.72
CA GLY A 16 19.01 -55.44 -20.68
C GLY A 16 19.73 -54.46 -19.79
N LEU A 17 20.99 -54.78 -19.40
CA LEU A 17 21.86 -53.90 -18.62
C LEU A 17 22.21 -52.64 -19.39
N ASP A 18 22.55 -52.77 -20.67
CA ASP A 18 22.85 -51.59 -21.51
C ASP A 18 21.62 -50.68 -21.65
N SER A 19 20.46 -51.23 -21.87
CA SER A 19 19.20 -50.47 -21.91
C SER A 19 18.92 -49.73 -20.58
N SER A 20 19.11 -50.44 -19.47
CA SER A 20 18.94 -49.86 -18.12
C SER A 20 19.94 -48.75 -17.85
N GLN A 21 21.16 -48.93 -18.29
CA GLN A 21 22.23 -47.92 -18.12
C GLN A 21 21.90 -46.65 -18.96
N GLU A 22 21.49 -46.82 -20.18
CA GLU A 22 21.04 -45.70 -21.02
C GLU A 22 19.88 -44.95 -20.39
N GLN A 23 18.91 -45.66 -19.83
CA GLN A 23 17.76 -45.02 -19.15
C GLN A 23 18.19 -44.30 -17.89
N LEU A 24 19.13 -44.86 -17.10
CA LEU A 24 19.67 -44.20 -15.93
C LEU A 24 20.42 -42.92 -16.28
N GLU A 25 21.23 -42.96 -17.35
CA GLU A 25 21.94 -41.76 -17.83
C GLU A 25 20.95 -40.67 -18.23
N LYS A 26 19.92 -41.04 -18.96
CA LYS A 26 18.85 -40.10 -19.37
C LYS A 26 18.13 -39.52 -18.16
N ASP A 27 17.73 -40.36 -17.22
CA ASP A 27 17.02 -39.94 -16.00
C ASP A 27 17.91 -39.01 -15.16
N ALA A 28 19.22 -39.35 -15.05
CA ALA A 28 20.18 -38.48 -14.37
C ALA A 28 20.29 -37.09 -15.01
N PHE A 29 20.31 -37.06 -16.33
CA PHE A 29 20.35 -35.83 -17.09
C PHE A 29 19.07 -34.97 -16.85
N ASP A 30 17.90 -35.62 -16.86
CA ASP A 30 16.63 -34.98 -16.59
C ASP A 30 16.60 -34.41 -15.15
N VAL A 31 17.12 -35.13 -14.17
CA VAL A 31 17.21 -34.68 -12.78
C VAL A 31 18.12 -33.46 -12.67
N ILE A 32 19.28 -33.49 -13.32
CA ILE A 32 20.20 -32.34 -13.33
C ILE A 32 19.54 -31.11 -13.93
N ASN A 33 18.87 -31.27 -15.06
CA ASN A 33 18.16 -30.16 -15.71
C ASN A 33 17.03 -29.61 -14.85
N SER A 34 16.26 -30.50 -14.22
CA SER A 34 15.19 -30.10 -13.30
C SER A 34 15.73 -29.37 -12.07
N SER A 35 16.88 -29.83 -11.56
CA SER A 35 17.55 -29.19 -10.42
C SER A 35 18.04 -27.78 -10.78
N ASP A 36 18.64 -27.62 -11.97
CA ASP A 36 19.05 -26.31 -12.45
C ASP A 36 17.89 -25.35 -12.62
N THR A 37 16.78 -25.82 -13.20
CA THR A 37 15.56 -25.04 -13.33
C THR A 37 15.02 -24.63 -11.96
N SER A 38 14.99 -25.56 -11.00
CA SER A 38 14.55 -25.30 -9.63
C SER A 38 15.42 -24.26 -8.93
N LEU A 39 16.73 -24.36 -9.09
CA LEU A 39 17.68 -23.38 -8.54
C LEU A 39 17.45 -21.98 -9.11
N ASN A 40 17.20 -21.89 -10.40
CA ASN A 40 16.90 -20.61 -11.05
C ASN A 40 15.58 -20.01 -10.54
N LEU A 41 14.55 -20.84 -10.35
CA LEU A 41 13.28 -20.41 -9.78
C LEU A 41 13.44 -19.93 -8.33
N VAL A 42 14.26 -20.61 -7.53
CA VAL A 42 14.57 -20.19 -6.17
C VAL A 42 15.26 -18.83 -6.17
N LYS A 43 16.24 -18.63 -7.04
CA LYS A 43 16.94 -17.34 -7.18
C LYS A 43 15.98 -16.21 -7.57
N GLU A 44 15.10 -16.45 -8.52
CA GLU A 44 14.05 -15.48 -8.91
C GLU A 44 13.11 -15.17 -7.75
N SER A 45 12.72 -16.21 -6.99
CA SER A 45 11.86 -16.05 -5.81
C SER A 45 12.54 -15.21 -4.74
N ILE A 46 13.81 -15.42 -4.48
CA ILE A 46 14.60 -14.62 -3.53
C ILE A 46 14.64 -13.17 -3.96
N SER A 47 14.90 -12.93 -5.24
CA SER A 47 14.90 -11.58 -5.80
C SER A 47 13.53 -10.89 -5.64
N SER A 48 12.44 -11.62 -5.89
CA SER A 48 11.08 -11.11 -5.69
C SER A 48 10.79 -10.79 -4.23
N VAL A 49 11.25 -11.61 -3.31
CA VAL A 49 11.11 -11.35 -1.86
C VAL A 49 11.88 -10.10 -1.45
N GLU A 50 13.08 -9.91 -1.97
CA GLU A 50 13.87 -8.70 -1.71
C GLU A 50 13.15 -7.43 -2.20
N GLU A 51 12.55 -7.48 -3.37
CA GLU A 51 11.71 -6.38 -3.88
C GLU A 51 10.50 -6.10 -2.99
N ILE A 52 9.83 -7.15 -2.51
CA ILE A 52 8.69 -7.03 -1.59
C ILE A 52 9.12 -6.38 -0.27
N LEU A 53 10.26 -6.77 0.28
CA LEU A 53 10.80 -6.18 1.50
C LEU A 53 11.09 -4.69 1.32
N LYS A 54 11.62 -4.31 0.17
CA LYS A 54 11.85 -2.91 -0.18
C LYS A 54 10.53 -2.14 -0.29
N MET A 55 9.50 -2.73 -0.89
CA MET A 55 8.17 -2.13 -0.96
C MET A 55 7.55 -1.95 0.43
N ILE A 56 7.76 -2.89 1.34
CA ILE A 56 7.28 -2.80 2.72
C ILE A 56 7.93 -1.60 3.43
N ASP A 57 9.23 -1.40 3.26
CA ASP A 57 9.92 -0.23 3.82
C ASP A 57 9.36 1.08 3.26
N GLU A 58 9.11 1.15 1.96
CA GLU A 58 8.48 2.30 1.32
C GLU A 58 7.07 2.55 1.86
N LEU A 59 6.27 1.50 2.06
CA LEU A 59 4.93 1.60 2.64
C LEU A 59 4.97 2.11 4.07
N ASN A 60 5.95 1.69 4.86
CA ASN A 60 6.14 2.19 6.23
C ASN A 60 6.45 3.69 6.23
N GLU A 61 7.29 4.16 5.32
CA GLU A 61 7.58 5.59 5.16
C GLU A 61 6.32 6.38 4.79
N ILE A 62 5.54 5.88 3.84
CA ILE A 62 4.27 6.49 3.43
C ILE A 62 3.28 6.54 4.59
N ALA A 63 3.22 5.48 5.38
CA ALA A 63 2.34 5.42 6.55
C ALA A 63 2.74 6.47 7.61
N GLU A 64 4.04 6.65 7.86
CA GLU A 64 4.54 7.67 8.78
C GLU A 64 4.24 9.09 8.28
N GLU A 65 4.47 9.35 7.00
CA GLU A 65 4.10 10.63 6.39
C GLU A 65 2.61 10.90 6.48
N SER A 66 1.79 9.88 6.21
CA SER A 66 0.33 10.00 6.31
C SER A 66 -0.12 10.31 7.73
N ALA A 67 0.47 9.66 8.73
CA ALA A 67 0.19 9.93 10.13
C ALA A 67 0.55 11.38 10.52
N THR A 68 1.67 11.87 10.01
CA THR A 68 2.10 13.26 10.23
C THR A 68 1.12 14.25 9.58
N ARG A 69 0.69 13.97 8.36
CA ARG A 69 -0.29 14.82 7.65
C ARG A 69 -1.65 14.82 8.33
N ILE A 70 -2.08 13.69 8.88
CA ILE A 70 -3.33 13.61 9.64
C ILE A 70 -3.26 14.50 10.88
N LYS A 71 -2.13 14.51 11.60
CA LYS A 71 -1.93 15.39 12.75
C LYS A 71 -1.97 16.87 12.35
N GLU A 72 -1.36 17.21 11.22
CA GLU A 72 -1.39 18.57 10.67
C GLU A 72 -2.83 18.98 10.31
N LEU A 73 -3.62 18.08 9.72
CA LEU A 73 -5.02 18.30 9.41
C LEU A 73 -5.87 18.49 10.66
N GLU A 74 -5.62 17.72 11.71
CA GLU A 74 -6.30 17.88 13.00
C GLU A 74 -6.03 19.27 13.61
N LYS A 75 -4.78 19.70 13.55
CA LYS A 75 -4.38 21.05 14.01
C LYS A 75 -5.05 22.13 13.18
N LEU A 76 -5.05 21.99 11.87
CA LEU A 76 -5.70 22.93 10.95
C LEU A 76 -7.19 22.98 11.19
N SER A 77 -7.83 21.85 11.44
CA SER A 77 -9.26 21.76 11.78
C SER A 77 -9.58 22.51 13.06
N LYS A 78 -8.75 22.39 14.10
CA LYS A 78 -8.90 23.17 15.33
C LYS A 78 -8.75 24.66 15.10
N ASP A 79 -7.79 25.06 14.26
CA ASP A 79 -7.57 26.46 13.89
C ASP A 79 -8.78 27.02 13.16
N ILE A 80 -9.40 26.24 12.27
CA ILE A 80 -10.62 26.61 11.57
C ILE A 80 -11.81 26.75 12.53
N GLU A 81 -11.94 25.85 13.50
CA GLU A 81 -12.99 25.95 14.53
C GLU A 81 -12.85 27.24 15.35
N GLN A 82 -11.62 27.58 15.77
CA GLN A 82 -11.34 28.83 16.47
C GLN A 82 -11.66 30.04 15.62
N PHE A 83 -11.27 30.01 14.35
CA PHE A 83 -11.57 31.08 13.41
C PHE A 83 -13.07 31.27 13.20
N ALA A 84 -13.82 30.18 13.05
CA ALA A 84 -15.27 30.19 12.95
C ALA A 84 -15.91 30.79 14.22
N GLY A 85 -15.38 30.46 15.40
CA GLY A 85 -15.80 31.06 16.67
C GLY A 85 -15.58 32.56 16.71
N VAL A 86 -14.44 33.05 16.22
CA VAL A 86 -14.14 34.48 16.13
C VAL A 86 -15.08 35.17 15.16
N ILE A 87 -15.33 34.58 14.00
CA ILE A 87 -16.31 35.13 13.01
C ILE A 87 -17.69 35.22 13.62
N SER A 88 -18.15 34.18 14.32
CA SER A 88 -19.45 34.18 15.01
C SER A 88 -19.56 35.31 16.05
N SER A 89 -18.47 35.51 16.83
CA SER A 89 -18.40 36.58 17.81
C SER A 89 -18.46 37.97 17.16
N ILE A 90 -17.73 38.16 16.06
CA ILE A 90 -17.78 39.43 15.28
C ILE A 90 -19.17 39.64 14.70
N SER A 91 -19.80 38.61 14.16
CA SER A 91 -21.16 38.69 13.62
C SER A 91 -22.18 39.12 14.69
N ASN A 92 -22.09 38.55 15.89
CA ASN A 92 -22.94 38.94 17.00
C ASN A 92 -22.71 40.41 17.42
N ARG A 93 -21.44 40.85 17.51
CA ARG A 93 -21.13 42.25 17.81
C ARG A 93 -21.66 43.21 16.72
N THR A 94 -21.52 42.80 15.47
CA THR A 94 -22.05 43.60 14.35
C THR A 94 -23.56 43.70 14.42
N ASN A 95 -24.28 42.64 14.76
CA ASN A 95 -25.71 42.66 14.94
C ASN A 95 -26.12 43.58 16.09
N ILE A 96 -25.42 43.54 17.22
CA ILE A 96 -25.70 44.42 18.35
C ILE A 96 -25.42 45.89 17.97
N LEU A 97 -24.32 46.15 17.30
CA LEU A 97 -24.00 47.49 16.82
C LEU A 97 -25.04 48.01 15.83
N SER A 98 -25.50 47.17 14.92
CA SER A 98 -26.55 47.51 13.97
C SER A 98 -27.89 47.82 14.66
N LEU A 99 -28.25 47.01 15.66
CA LEU A 99 -29.45 47.27 16.46
C LEU A 99 -29.32 48.55 17.25
N ASN A 100 -28.18 48.80 17.92
CA ASN A 100 -27.94 50.05 18.64
C ASN A 100 -27.97 51.25 17.74
N ALA A 101 -27.41 51.17 16.54
CA ALA A 101 -27.44 52.22 15.54
C ALA A 101 -28.88 52.50 15.09
N SER A 102 -29.70 51.48 14.90
CA SER A 102 -31.13 51.61 14.55
C SER A 102 -31.91 52.30 15.67
N ILE A 103 -31.63 51.93 16.93
CA ILE A 103 -32.25 52.55 18.11
C ILE A 103 -31.86 54.02 18.18
N GLU A 104 -30.60 54.35 18.00
CA GLU A 104 -30.12 55.72 18.05
C GLU A 104 -30.65 56.57 16.90
N ALA A 105 -30.74 55.99 15.70
CA ALA A 105 -31.39 56.67 14.56
C ALA A 105 -32.87 56.94 14.80
N ALA A 106 -33.57 56.01 15.42
CA ALA A 106 -34.97 56.23 15.84
C ALA A 106 -35.09 57.33 16.89
N ARG A 107 -34.18 57.38 17.85
CA ARG A 107 -34.13 58.48 18.84
C ARG A 107 -33.90 59.83 18.21
N ALA A 108 -32.90 59.90 17.31
CA ALA A 108 -32.58 61.12 16.59
C ALA A 108 -33.78 61.61 15.75
N GLY A 109 -34.49 60.70 15.09
CA GLY A 109 -35.69 60.99 14.35
C GLY A 109 -36.84 61.53 15.23
N ALA A 110 -37.04 60.89 16.38
CA ALA A 110 -38.04 61.32 17.34
C ALA A 110 -37.69 62.68 17.95
N VAL A 111 -36.47 62.95 18.30
CA VAL A 111 -35.99 64.23 18.82
C VAL A 111 -36.17 65.32 17.75
N SER A 112 -35.73 65.04 16.53
CA SER A 112 -35.87 65.96 15.42
C SER A 112 -37.34 66.31 15.11
N TYR A 113 -38.24 65.34 15.13
CA TYR A 113 -39.64 65.51 14.99
C TYR A 113 -40.23 66.37 16.12
N THR A 114 -39.90 66.09 17.34
CA THR A 114 -40.33 66.86 18.51
C THR A 114 -39.86 68.29 18.45
N HIS A 115 -38.65 68.52 17.95
CA HIS A 115 -38.06 69.88 17.85
C HIS A 115 -38.70 70.71 16.74
N LEU A 116 -39.18 70.07 15.67
CA LEU A 116 -39.86 70.75 14.58
C LEU A 116 -41.28 71.12 14.92
N THR A 117 -41.92 70.49 15.85
CA THR A 117 -43.26 70.80 16.36
C THR A 117 -43.17 71.69 17.54
#